data_2bb8e7a983a38858fb02f7df37ef964f
#
_entry.id   2bb8e7a983a38858fb02f7df37ef964f
#
_cell.length_a   1.000
_cell.length_b   1.000
_cell.length_c   1.000
_cell.angle_alpha   90.00
_cell.angle_beta   90.00
_cell.angle_gamma   90.00
#
_symmetry.space_group_name_H-M   'P 1'
#
loop_
_entity.id
_entity.type
_entity.pdbx_description
1 polymer ?
#
loop_
_entity_poly.entity_id
_entity_poly.type
_entity_poly.pdbx_seq_one_letter_code
_entity_poly.pdbx_strand_id
1 'polypeptide(L)'
;MRLAPYRKTRLLLLFVLLQACGSAPNIPEQSAPDFDPQDASIKELLRAADNTTGIESAELRVLALEALIQEGNLDQAARQRALLNNLTNYPLHLQLRASLLDARLALNADRIADALAILSSTNTAGLESRPELLQEYLLLLGLAYQENEQFEEALSIYLRLGNANENSPSVHNKIWDAINSFSSAQLNNFANTADSYQSRGWVELARVVTSEAYNIRSQLDAITQWRRIWSQHSAAQQLPMLLEKLEQTWEQRPKHIALILPLQDSAGRAIQEGFLSAYYAALDVSRDVPKISVFDSSNQTTIYPIYDAAVASGADLIIGPLYKQLVNQLQQLDALPVPTLALNYADENDSSSTNLTQFGLAPEDEIEQAVDLAWQAGHRNAAIITPQSSDYQRLQQAFADSWASRGGNLVSQSTFSGDNDYADV
;
A
#
# COMPACT_ATOMS: atom_id res chain seq x y z
N MET A 1 -5.66 1.98 -4.28
CA MET A 1 -6.60 1.75 -3.16
C MET A 1 -6.02 2.37 -1.90
N ARG A 2 -6.51 3.54 -1.48
CA ARG A 2 -5.92 4.31 -0.37
C ARG A 2 -6.40 3.76 0.96
N LEU A 3 -5.48 3.31 1.81
CA LEU A 3 -5.75 2.85 3.16
C LEU A 3 -5.99 4.04 4.10
N ALA A 4 -7.12 4.01 4.81
CA ALA A 4 -7.48 5.02 5.82
C ALA A 4 -6.70 4.80 7.14
N PRO A 5 -6.43 5.85 7.94
CA PRO A 5 -5.60 5.74 9.13
C PRO A 5 -6.37 5.20 10.35
N TYR A 6 -5.70 4.35 11.09
CA TYR A 6 -6.12 3.73 12.35
C TYR A 6 -6.35 4.77 13.47
N ARG A 7 -7.55 4.82 14.04
CA ARG A 7 -7.89 5.64 15.22
C ARG A 7 -7.39 4.94 16.50
N LYS A 8 -6.50 5.58 17.23
CA LYS A 8 -6.08 5.15 18.59
C LYS A 8 -7.15 5.54 19.63
N THR A 9 -7.67 4.53 20.32
CA THR A 9 -8.58 4.69 21.48
C THR A 9 -7.78 5.15 22.70
N ARG A 10 -8.14 6.30 23.29
CA ARG A 10 -7.58 6.80 24.54
C ARG A 10 -8.31 6.17 25.72
N LEU A 11 -7.54 5.54 26.61
CA LEU A 11 -8.00 5.06 27.92
C LEU A 11 -8.04 6.24 28.89
N LEU A 12 -9.23 6.58 29.43
CA LEU A 12 -9.41 7.58 30.47
C LEU A 12 -9.20 6.93 31.84
N LEU A 13 -8.20 7.38 32.58
CA LEU A 13 -8.03 7.04 34.00
C LEU A 13 -8.67 8.12 34.86
N LEU A 14 -9.66 7.72 35.65
CA LEU A 14 -10.41 8.55 36.62
C LEU A 14 -9.59 8.69 37.91
N PHE A 15 -9.22 9.90 38.30
CA PHE A 15 -8.66 10.19 39.64
C PHE A 15 -9.72 10.72 40.54
N VAL A 16 -9.90 10.05 41.69
CA VAL A 16 -10.79 10.45 42.79
C VAL A 16 -10.09 11.46 43.70
N LEU A 17 -10.69 12.61 43.88
CA LEU A 17 -10.26 13.65 44.82
C LEU A 17 -10.81 13.36 46.23
N LEU A 18 -9.92 13.18 47.21
CA LEU A 18 -10.23 13.25 48.64
C LEU A 18 -9.85 14.65 49.17
N GLN A 19 -10.84 15.40 49.66
CA GLN A 19 -10.63 16.64 50.36
C GLN A 19 -10.32 16.38 51.85
N ALA A 20 -9.24 16.97 52.35
CA ALA A 20 -8.99 17.13 53.76
C ALA A 20 -8.63 18.61 54.04
N CYS A 21 -9.42 19.26 54.89
CA CYS A 21 -9.14 20.61 55.39
C CYS A 21 -8.01 20.58 56.41
N GLY A 22 -7.06 21.50 56.29
CA GLY A 22 -6.03 21.75 57.30
C GLY A 22 -5.30 23.08 57.01
N SER A 23 -5.45 24.02 57.89
CA SER A 23 -4.76 25.30 58.16
C SER A 23 -3.48 25.60 57.36
N ALA A 24 -3.44 26.81 56.83
CA ALA A 24 -2.28 27.38 56.14
C ALA A 24 -1.01 27.43 57.01
N PRO A 25 0.09 27.08 56.44
CA PRO A 25 1.36 27.75 56.70
C PRO A 25 2.13 28.02 55.38
N ASN A 26 2.90 29.09 55.40
CA ASN A 26 4.01 29.43 54.55
C ASN A 26 4.02 28.78 53.14
N ILE A 27 3.78 29.59 52.15
CA ILE A 27 4.05 29.28 50.74
C ILE A 27 5.56 29.01 50.61
N PRO A 28 6.00 27.79 50.38
CA PRO A 28 7.31 27.58 49.79
C PRO A 28 7.24 28.17 48.38
N GLU A 29 8.22 28.92 47.94
CA GLU A 29 8.47 29.14 46.51
C GLU A 29 8.32 27.81 45.82
N GLN A 30 7.22 27.61 45.08
CA GLN A 30 7.12 26.53 44.11
C GLN A 30 8.21 26.81 43.08
N SER A 31 9.32 26.10 43.20
CA SER A 31 10.22 25.93 42.07
C SER A 31 9.33 25.53 40.90
N ALA A 32 9.35 26.30 39.82
CA ALA A 32 8.70 25.91 38.57
C ALA A 32 9.09 24.45 38.31
N PRO A 33 8.18 23.58 37.86
CA PRO A 33 8.53 22.22 37.50
C PRO A 33 9.71 22.29 36.54
N ASP A 34 10.77 21.57 36.84
CA ASP A 34 11.96 21.51 35.99
C ASP A 34 11.48 21.19 34.57
N PHE A 35 11.71 22.13 33.65
CA PHE A 35 11.35 21.97 32.25
C PHE A 35 12.27 20.89 31.64
N ASP A 36 11.70 19.71 31.40
CA ASP A 36 12.39 18.65 30.67
C ASP A 36 11.99 18.72 29.16
N PRO A 37 12.92 19.06 28.27
CA PRO A 37 12.61 19.13 26.85
C PRO A 37 12.13 17.81 26.23
N GLN A 38 12.44 16.64 26.84
CA GLN A 38 12.05 15.33 26.32
C GLN A 38 10.59 14.99 26.61
N ASP A 39 10.03 15.51 27.72
CA ASP A 39 8.64 15.30 28.10
C ASP A 39 7.73 16.49 27.75
N ALA A 40 8.30 17.57 27.22
CA ALA A 40 7.59 18.81 26.93
C ALA A 40 6.69 18.69 25.67
N SER A 41 5.51 19.28 25.75
CA SER A 41 4.63 19.44 24.59
C SER A 41 5.24 20.37 23.53
N ILE A 42 4.83 20.21 22.25
CA ILE A 42 5.28 21.08 21.15
C ILE A 42 5.11 22.57 21.51
N LYS A 43 3.99 22.92 22.14
CA LYS A 43 3.71 24.30 22.55
C LYS A 43 4.68 24.82 23.61
N GLU A 44 5.08 23.98 24.54
CA GLU A 44 6.08 24.32 25.58
C GLU A 44 7.46 24.43 24.99
N LEU A 45 7.87 23.51 24.10
CA LEU A 45 9.13 23.58 23.36
C LEU A 45 9.25 24.88 22.55
N LEU A 46 8.20 25.24 21.80
CA LEU A 46 8.21 26.48 21.01
C LEU A 46 8.25 27.73 21.88
N ARG A 47 7.51 27.76 23.01
CA ARG A 47 7.59 28.88 23.95
C ARG A 47 8.97 29.02 24.60
N ALA A 48 9.57 27.90 24.99
CA ALA A 48 10.91 27.89 25.54
C ALA A 48 11.93 28.35 24.48
N ALA A 49 11.81 27.89 23.24
CA ALA A 49 12.63 28.33 22.12
C ALA A 49 12.52 29.82 21.81
N ASP A 50 11.33 30.42 21.98
CA ASP A 50 11.11 31.85 21.77
C ASP A 50 11.62 32.70 22.93
N ASN A 51 11.75 32.13 24.14
CA ASN A 51 12.26 32.82 25.35
C ASN A 51 13.77 32.64 25.55
N THR A 52 14.42 31.78 24.77
CA THR A 52 15.86 31.55 24.79
C THR A 52 16.53 32.07 23.53
N THR A 53 17.84 32.10 23.47
CA THR A 53 18.59 32.57 22.31
C THR A 53 19.77 31.65 22.00
N GLY A 54 20.33 31.77 20.79
CA GLY A 54 21.51 31.01 20.37
C GLY A 54 21.28 29.53 20.22
N ILE A 55 22.21 28.72 20.73
CA ILE A 55 22.20 27.27 20.56
C ILE A 55 20.98 26.63 21.25
N GLU A 56 20.67 27.03 22.47
CA GLU A 56 19.55 26.50 23.26
C GLU A 56 18.20 26.70 22.56
N SER A 57 17.94 27.90 22.03
CA SER A 57 16.75 28.18 21.22
C SER A 57 16.67 27.27 19.99
N ALA A 58 17.81 27.03 19.32
CA ALA A 58 17.86 26.20 18.14
C ALA A 58 17.61 24.71 18.47
N GLU A 59 18.15 24.20 19.57
CA GLU A 59 17.92 22.82 20.04
C GLU A 59 16.45 22.56 20.35
N LEU A 60 15.82 23.46 21.14
CA LEU A 60 14.40 23.37 21.46
C LEU A 60 13.51 23.45 20.23
N ARG A 61 13.88 24.30 19.26
CA ARG A 61 13.13 24.44 18.00
C ARG A 61 13.29 23.21 17.12
N VAL A 62 14.47 22.58 17.08
CA VAL A 62 14.68 21.31 16.38
C VAL A 62 13.83 20.19 16.97
N LEU A 63 13.78 20.05 18.30
CA LEU A 63 12.90 19.09 18.99
C LEU A 63 11.42 19.32 18.66
N ALA A 64 10.99 20.59 18.67
CA ALA A 64 9.61 20.93 18.30
C ALA A 64 9.31 20.60 16.83
N LEU A 65 10.27 20.78 15.93
CA LEU A 65 10.16 20.43 14.51
C LEU A 65 9.99 18.91 14.31
N GLU A 66 10.79 18.12 15.00
CA GLU A 66 10.70 16.66 14.96
C GLU A 66 9.31 16.19 15.40
N ALA A 67 8.82 16.72 16.52
CA ALA A 67 7.49 16.41 17.03
C ALA A 67 6.35 16.84 16.09
N LEU A 68 6.46 18.03 15.47
CA LEU A 68 5.51 18.54 14.48
C LEU A 68 5.43 17.64 13.24
N ILE A 69 6.57 17.17 12.76
CA ILE A 69 6.63 16.26 11.61
C ILE A 69 6.03 14.90 11.98
N GLN A 70 6.29 14.39 13.18
CA GLN A 70 5.70 13.13 13.67
C GLN A 70 4.18 13.19 13.81
N GLU A 71 3.64 14.36 14.19
CA GLU A 71 2.20 14.61 14.25
C GLU A 71 1.57 14.88 12.87
N GLY A 72 2.38 14.99 11.81
CA GLY A 72 1.92 15.33 10.45
C GLY A 72 1.59 16.81 10.25
N ASN A 73 2.02 17.69 11.16
CA ASN A 73 1.77 19.13 11.09
C ASN A 73 2.86 19.85 10.27
N LEU A 74 2.95 19.48 8.97
CA LEU A 74 4.02 19.87 8.08
C LEU A 74 4.08 21.38 7.81
N ASP A 75 2.93 22.05 7.72
CA ASP A 75 2.88 23.50 7.51
C ASP A 75 3.49 24.29 8.68
N GLN A 76 3.21 23.86 9.90
CA GLN A 76 3.78 24.47 11.08
C GLN A 76 5.27 24.15 11.19
N ALA A 77 5.67 22.91 10.89
CA ALA A 77 7.07 22.53 10.84
C ALA A 77 7.86 23.39 9.85
N ALA A 78 7.37 23.59 8.63
CA ALA A 78 8.02 24.43 7.62
C ALA A 78 8.19 25.89 8.10
N ARG A 79 7.15 26.46 8.75
CA ARG A 79 7.24 27.82 9.34
C ARG A 79 8.29 27.90 10.44
N GLN A 80 8.34 26.93 11.34
CA GLN A 80 9.32 26.90 12.43
C GLN A 80 10.75 26.68 11.90
N ARG A 81 10.91 25.84 10.85
CA ARG A 81 12.20 25.63 10.21
C ARG A 81 12.75 26.92 9.59
N ALA A 82 11.91 27.75 8.99
CA ALA A 82 12.31 29.04 8.42
C ALA A 82 12.90 30.02 9.46
N LEU A 83 12.63 29.82 10.74
CA LEU A 83 13.21 30.64 11.84
C LEU A 83 14.63 30.21 12.23
N LEU A 84 15.07 29.01 11.83
CA LEU A 84 16.43 28.52 12.05
C LEU A 84 17.37 29.02 10.94
N ASN A 85 17.80 30.27 11.04
CA ASN A 85 18.71 30.91 10.06
C ASN A 85 20.19 30.68 10.44
N ASN A 86 21.08 30.70 9.45
CA ASN A 86 22.56 30.70 9.61
C ASN A 86 23.08 29.49 10.43
N LEU A 87 22.65 28.31 10.14
CA LEU A 87 23.03 27.06 10.83
C LEU A 87 24.53 26.78 10.79
N THR A 88 25.29 27.39 9.88
CA THR A 88 26.75 27.24 9.77
C THR A 88 27.52 27.63 11.03
N ASN A 89 26.93 28.47 11.87
CA ASN A 89 27.52 28.89 13.15
C ASN A 89 27.14 28.02 14.34
N TYR A 90 26.28 27.02 14.12
CA TYR A 90 25.82 26.11 15.18
C TYR A 90 26.70 24.85 15.26
N PRO A 91 26.68 24.11 16.39
CA PRO A 91 27.33 22.82 16.50
C PRO A 91 26.95 21.85 15.38
N LEU A 92 27.91 21.03 14.95
CA LEU A 92 27.70 20.10 13.81
C LEU A 92 26.48 19.20 13.96
N HIS A 93 26.19 18.72 15.18
CA HIS A 93 25.01 17.87 15.41
C HIS A 93 23.68 18.58 15.09
N LEU A 94 23.55 19.87 15.37
CA LEU A 94 22.38 20.65 15.02
C LEU A 94 22.29 20.90 13.51
N GLN A 95 23.44 21.19 12.87
CA GLN A 95 23.46 21.32 11.42
C GLN A 95 22.98 20.03 10.73
N LEU A 96 23.46 18.86 11.19
CA LEU A 96 23.06 17.56 10.67
C LEU A 96 21.58 17.28 10.90
N ARG A 97 21.07 17.47 12.12
CA ARG A 97 19.63 17.28 12.42
C ARG A 97 18.75 18.17 11.55
N ALA A 98 19.12 19.45 11.42
CA ALA A 98 18.36 20.38 10.57
C ALA A 98 18.39 19.97 9.09
N SER A 99 19.50 19.46 8.59
CA SER A 99 19.61 18.95 7.22
C SER A 99 18.70 17.72 7.01
N LEU A 100 18.65 16.80 7.97
CA LEU A 100 17.75 15.62 7.91
C LEU A 100 16.28 16.02 7.99
N LEU A 101 15.95 17.04 8.79
CA LEU A 101 14.60 17.60 8.85
C LEU A 101 14.19 18.27 7.54
N ASP A 102 15.11 19.00 6.90
CA ASP A 102 14.87 19.58 5.58
C ASP A 102 14.60 18.52 4.52
N ALA A 103 15.39 17.44 4.51
CA ALA A 103 15.17 16.31 3.61
C ALA A 103 13.82 15.62 3.87
N ARG A 104 13.45 15.43 5.14
CA ARG A 104 12.16 14.84 5.54
C ARG A 104 10.98 15.72 5.12
N LEU A 105 11.09 17.04 5.30
CA LEU A 105 10.06 17.98 4.84
C LEU A 105 9.95 17.99 3.31
N ALA A 106 11.07 17.88 2.59
CA ALA A 106 11.06 17.79 1.14
C ALA A 106 10.38 16.51 0.64
N LEU A 107 10.67 15.36 1.25
CA LEU A 107 10.03 14.09 0.94
C LEU A 107 8.52 14.13 1.21
N ASN A 108 8.11 14.66 2.37
CA ASN A 108 6.68 14.77 2.69
C ASN A 108 5.92 15.74 1.77
N ALA A 109 6.64 16.66 1.11
CA ALA A 109 6.07 17.60 0.14
C ALA A 109 6.21 17.11 -1.31
N ASP A 110 6.58 15.85 -1.54
CA ASP A 110 6.80 15.23 -2.86
C ASP A 110 7.89 15.96 -3.70
N ARG A 111 8.85 16.60 -3.03
CA ARG A 111 9.99 17.29 -3.66
C ARG A 111 11.23 16.41 -3.61
N ILE A 112 11.19 15.30 -4.35
CA ILE A 112 12.19 14.23 -4.25
C ILE A 112 13.60 14.72 -4.67
N ALA A 113 13.68 15.50 -5.75
CA ALA A 113 14.95 16.06 -6.23
C ALA A 113 15.62 16.97 -5.17
N ASP A 114 14.83 17.78 -4.45
CA ASP A 114 15.33 18.64 -3.38
C ASP A 114 15.85 17.78 -2.21
N ALA A 115 15.12 16.73 -1.83
CA ALA A 115 15.53 15.81 -0.77
C ALA A 115 16.86 15.12 -1.12
N LEU A 116 17.03 14.62 -2.34
CA LEU A 116 18.27 14.02 -2.82
C LEU A 116 19.43 15.05 -2.82
N ALA A 117 19.20 16.29 -3.24
CA ALA A 117 20.20 17.35 -3.23
C ALA A 117 20.66 17.67 -1.79
N ILE A 118 19.73 17.79 -0.85
CA ILE A 118 20.01 18.03 0.57
C ILE A 118 20.83 16.87 1.14
N LEU A 119 20.39 15.63 0.96
CA LEU A 119 21.08 14.46 1.49
C LEU A 119 22.46 14.27 0.87
N SER A 120 22.63 14.53 -0.42
CA SER A 120 23.93 14.46 -1.11
C SER A 120 24.91 15.50 -0.59
N SER A 121 24.44 16.67 -0.13
CA SER A 121 25.28 17.74 0.43
C SER A 121 25.57 17.58 1.92
N THR A 122 24.92 16.61 2.59
CA THR A 122 25.09 16.39 4.03
C THR A 122 26.47 15.83 4.36
N ASN A 123 27.08 16.34 5.44
CA ASN A 123 28.42 15.91 5.89
C ASN A 123 28.39 14.50 6.47
N THR A 124 28.66 13.49 5.64
CA THR A 124 28.63 12.07 6.03
C THR A 124 29.71 11.70 7.06
N ALA A 125 30.88 12.34 7.02
CA ALA A 125 31.93 12.10 8.03
C ALA A 125 31.49 12.52 9.43
N GLY A 126 30.67 13.56 9.55
CA GLY A 126 30.04 13.96 10.81
C GLY A 126 28.98 12.98 11.32
N LEU A 127 28.35 12.21 10.44
CA LEU A 127 27.35 11.19 10.77
C LEU A 127 27.98 9.92 11.32
N GLU A 128 29.16 9.49 10.84
CA GLU A 128 29.82 8.25 11.26
C GLU A 128 30.07 8.17 12.77
N SER A 129 30.28 9.32 13.41
CA SER A 129 30.41 9.39 14.87
C SER A 129 29.08 9.47 15.63
N ARG A 130 27.94 9.41 14.93
CA ARG A 130 26.57 9.57 15.47
C ARG A 130 25.63 8.53 14.88
N PRO A 131 25.63 7.32 15.43
CA PRO A 131 24.89 6.18 14.85
C PRO A 131 23.39 6.45 14.59
N GLU A 132 22.73 7.18 15.49
CA GLU A 132 21.29 7.50 15.36
C GLU A 132 21.02 8.41 14.14
N LEU A 133 21.83 9.47 13.98
CA LEU A 133 21.72 10.37 12.83
C LEU A 133 22.13 9.69 11.52
N LEU A 134 23.10 8.77 11.58
CA LEU A 134 23.49 7.98 10.42
C LEU A 134 22.36 7.04 9.98
N GLN A 135 21.69 6.37 10.92
CA GLN A 135 20.52 5.52 10.61
C GLN A 135 19.40 6.34 9.98
N GLU A 136 19.07 7.51 10.54
CA GLU A 136 18.06 8.40 9.97
C GLU A 136 18.46 8.89 8.56
N TYR A 137 19.71 9.28 8.38
CA TYR A 137 20.24 9.67 7.07
C TYR A 137 20.10 8.56 6.03
N LEU A 138 20.52 7.33 6.37
CA LEU A 138 20.41 6.19 5.47
C LEU A 138 18.96 5.87 5.14
N LEU A 139 18.06 5.97 6.13
CA LEU A 139 16.64 5.75 5.93
C LEU A 139 16.05 6.78 4.95
N LEU A 140 16.32 8.06 5.16
CA LEU A 140 15.82 9.14 4.29
C LEU A 140 16.41 9.06 2.89
N LEU A 141 17.71 8.73 2.77
CA LEU A 141 18.38 8.57 1.48
C LEU A 141 17.80 7.38 0.69
N GLY A 142 17.60 6.24 1.36
CA GLY A 142 16.97 5.07 0.73
C GLY A 142 15.54 5.37 0.27
N LEU A 143 14.75 6.08 1.08
CA LEU A 143 13.40 6.53 0.71
C LEU A 143 13.45 7.49 -0.50
N ALA A 144 14.36 8.46 -0.50
CA ALA A 144 14.48 9.42 -1.60
C ALA A 144 14.84 8.72 -2.92
N TYR A 145 15.74 7.73 -2.88
CA TYR A 145 16.06 6.92 -4.07
C TYR A 145 14.87 6.07 -4.52
N GLN A 146 14.14 5.47 -3.59
CA GLN A 146 12.96 4.64 -3.89
C GLN A 146 11.85 5.46 -4.55
N GLU A 147 11.52 6.65 -3.99
CA GLU A 147 10.53 7.57 -4.57
C GLU A 147 10.98 8.15 -5.92
N ASN A 148 12.28 8.16 -6.19
CA ASN A 148 12.85 8.55 -7.48
C ASN A 148 13.00 7.35 -8.44
N GLU A 149 12.41 6.19 -8.14
CA GLU A 149 12.47 4.94 -8.92
C GLU A 149 13.92 4.40 -9.13
N GLN A 150 14.86 4.85 -8.32
CA GLN A 150 16.25 4.39 -8.31
C GLN A 150 16.40 3.21 -7.34
N PHE A 151 15.80 2.09 -7.67
CA PHE A 151 15.67 0.93 -6.77
C PHE A 151 17.01 0.25 -6.45
N GLU A 152 18.00 0.30 -7.34
CA GLU A 152 19.32 -0.30 -7.10
C GLU A 152 20.09 0.51 -6.04
N GLU A 153 20.05 1.83 -6.13
CA GLU A 153 20.61 2.72 -5.13
C GLU A 153 19.89 2.60 -3.80
N ALA A 154 18.55 2.58 -3.82
CA ALA A 154 17.73 2.39 -2.62
C ALA A 154 18.09 1.07 -1.90
N LEU A 155 18.17 -0.04 -2.63
CA LEU A 155 18.56 -1.35 -2.09
C LEU A 155 19.95 -1.32 -1.46
N SER A 156 20.93 -0.69 -2.13
CA SER A 156 22.30 -0.55 -1.60
C SER A 156 22.31 0.18 -0.24
N ILE A 157 21.52 1.25 -0.12
CA ILE A 157 21.39 2.01 1.13
C ILE A 157 20.66 1.20 2.20
N TYR A 158 19.59 0.51 1.86
CA TYR A 158 18.84 -0.31 2.83
C TYR A 158 19.64 -1.53 3.32
N LEU A 159 20.45 -2.15 2.47
CA LEU A 159 21.39 -3.21 2.89
C LEU A 159 22.43 -2.68 3.87
N ARG A 160 22.95 -1.47 3.62
CA ARG A 160 23.87 -0.80 4.56
C ARG A 160 23.19 -0.48 5.89
N LEU A 161 21.95 -0.03 5.86
CA LEU A 161 21.12 0.19 7.05
C LEU A 161 20.84 -1.13 7.79
N GLY A 162 20.57 -2.23 7.07
CA GLY A 162 20.33 -3.56 7.62
C GLY A 162 21.55 -4.13 8.32
N ASN A 163 22.76 -3.91 7.80
CA ASN A 163 24.00 -4.33 8.45
C ASN A 163 24.25 -3.60 9.79
N ALA A 164 23.76 -2.37 9.93
CA ALA A 164 23.82 -1.61 11.17
C ALA A 164 22.71 -1.99 12.18
N ASN A 165 21.63 -2.63 11.70
CA ASN A 165 20.41 -2.90 12.46
C ASN A 165 19.81 -4.27 12.07
N GLU A 166 20.59 -5.34 12.28
CA GLU A 166 20.38 -6.69 11.73
C GLU A 166 18.99 -7.31 11.95
N ASN A 167 18.21 -6.84 12.95
CA ASN A 167 16.92 -7.40 13.31
C ASN A 167 15.76 -6.39 13.26
N SER A 168 15.81 -5.41 12.37
CA SER A 168 14.72 -4.45 12.21
C SER A 168 13.72 -4.92 11.15
N PRO A 169 12.47 -5.30 11.52
CA PRO A 169 11.45 -5.71 10.58
C PRO A 169 11.15 -4.64 9.51
N SER A 170 11.20 -3.37 9.92
CA SER A 170 10.95 -2.26 9.02
C SER A 170 12.03 -2.13 7.93
N VAL A 171 13.28 -2.43 8.26
CA VAL A 171 14.39 -2.43 7.30
C VAL A 171 14.27 -3.63 6.35
N HIS A 172 13.92 -4.82 6.85
CA HIS A 172 13.67 -5.99 6.00
C HIS A 172 12.54 -5.73 4.99
N ASN A 173 11.47 -5.06 5.40
CA ASN A 173 10.40 -4.69 4.49
C ASN A 173 10.90 -3.76 3.37
N LYS A 174 11.72 -2.74 3.70
CA LYS A 174 12.28 -1.82 2.71
C LYS A 174 13.25 -2.48 1.74
N ILE A 175 14.10 -3.40 2.24
CA ILE A 175 14.98 -4.20 1.39
C ILE A 175 14.13 -5.05 0.43
N TRP A 176 13.06 -5.68 0.95
CA TRP A 176 12.16 -6.50 0.16
C TRP A 176 11.41 -5.68 -0.91
N ASP A 177 10.86 -4.54 -0.53
CA ASP A 177 10.15 -3.66 -1.44
C ASP A 177 11.05 -3.19 -2.59
N ALA A 178 12.29 -2.80 -2.27
CA ALA A 178 13.26 -2.38 -3.28
C ALA A 178 13.66 -3.52 -4.23
N ILE A 179 14.02 -4.70 -3.70
CA ILE A 179 14.48 -5.83 -4.54
C ILE A 179 13.32 -6.45 -5.34
N ASN A 180 12.11 -6.42 -4.82
CA ASN A 180 10.91 -6.92 -5.51
C ASN A 180 10.45 -5.99 -6.65
N SER A 181 10.91 -4.74 -6.67
CA SER A 181 10.69 -3.80 -7.77
C SER A 181 11.65 -4.02 -8.95
N PHE A 182 12.65 -4.89 -8.79
CA PHE A 182 13.63 -5.17 -9.85
C PHE A 182 13.01 -5.97 -10.99
N SER A 183 13.34 -5.58 -12.21
CA SER A 183 13.22 -6.46 -13.37
C SER A 183 14.15 -7.66 -13.25
N SER A 184 13.89 -8.74 -13.98
CA SER A 184 14.77 -9.91 -14.00
C SER A 184 16.21 -9.57 -14.43
N ALA A 185 16.39 -8.58 -15.30
CA ALA A 185 17.73 -8.12 -15.71
C ALA A 185 18.46 -7.40 -14.57
N GLN A 186 17.78 -6.50 -13.86
CA GLN A 186 18.33 -5.80 -12.69
C GLN A 186 18.68 -6.77 -11.56
N LEU A 187 17.80 -7.73 -11.26
CA LEU A 187 18.08 -8.75 -10.26
C LEU A 187 19.32 -9.60 -10.61
N ASN A 188 19.50 -9.95 -11.88
CA ASN A 188 20.70 -10.66 -12.34
C ASN A 188 21.96 -9.81 -12.26
N ASN A 189 21.88 -8.52 -12.62
CA ASN A 189 23.01 -7.60 -12.50
C ASN A 189 23.42 -7.43 -11.04
N PHE A 190 22.45 -7.21 -10.16
CA PHE A 190 22.70 -7.08 -8.72
C PHE A 190 23.30 -8.39 -8.15
N ALA A 191 22.82 -9.54 -8.57
CA ALA A 191 23.34 -10.84 -8.17
C ALA A 191 24.84 -11.02 -8.50
N ASN A 192 25.30 -10.46 -9.63
CA ASN A 192 26.71 -10.52 -10.03
C ASN A 192 27.61 -9.62 -9.18
N THR A 193 27.08 -8.59 -8.57
CA THR A 193 27.80 -7.63 -7.71
C THR A 193 27.63 -7.91 -6.22
N ALA A 194 26.68 -8.77 -5.84
CA ALA A 194 26.42 -9.16 -4.45
C ALA A 194 27.62 -9.92 -3.87
N ASP A 195 28.40 -9.29 -3.01
CA ASP A 195 29.64 -9.82 -2.43
C ASP A 195 29.47 -10.34 -1.01
N SER A 196 28.50 -9.80 -0.24
CA SER A 196 28.24 -10.18 1.13
C SER A 196 27.27 -11.37 1.25
N TYR A 197 27.35 -12.07 2.40
CA TYR A 197 26.38 -13.13 2.73
C TYR A 197 24.94 -12.59 2.75
N GLN A 198 24.74 -11.40 3.32
CA GLN A 198 23.42 -10.76 3.39
C GLN A 198 22.89 -10.40 1.98
N SER A 199 23.68 -9.72 1.15
CA SER A 199 23.22 -9.34 -0.19
C SER A 199 22.88 -10.56 -1.07
N ARG A 200 23.69 -11.62 -1.00
CA ARG A 200 23.41 -12.87 -1.75
C ARG A 200 22.15 -13.57 -1.23
N GLY A 201 21.92 -13.60 0.07
CA GLY A 201 20.73 -14.21 0.66
C GLY A 201 19.47 -13.50 0.22
N TRP A 202 19.48 -12.17 0.17
CA TRP A 202 18.34 -11.37 -0.33
C TRP A 202 18.05 -11.64 -1.82
N VAL A 203 19.10 -11.70 -2.67
CA VAL A 203 18.95 -12.06 -4.09
C VAL A 203 18.30 -13.42 -4.24
N GLU A 204 18.79 -14.41 -3.50
CA GLU A 204 18.29 -15.77 -3.60
C GLU A 204 16.84 -15.86 -3.09
N LEU A 205 16.49 -15.16 -2.02
CA LEU A 205 15.10 -15.08 -1.55
C LEU A 205 14.18 -14.48 -2.63
N ALA A 206 14.59 -13.39 -3.27
CA ALA A 206 13.83 -12.80 -4.35
C ALA A 206 13.64 -13.77 -5.55
N ARG A 207 14.69 -14.50 -5.90
CA ARG A 207 14.63 -15.49 -6.99
C ARG A 207 13.68 -16.63 -6.68
N VAL A 208 13.75 -17.24 -5.52
CA VAL A 208 12.89 -18.38 -5.17
C VAL A 208 11.43 -17.98 -5.04
N VAL A 209 11.16 -16.78 -4.53
CA VAL A 209 9.78 -16.26 -4.45
C VAL A 209 9.23 -15.94 -5.84
N THR A 210 10.03 -15.34 -6.72
CA THR A 210 9.60 -14.98 -8.08
C THR A 210 9.42 -16.21 -8.98
N SER A 211 10.29 -17.22 -8.87
CA SER A 211 10.20 -18.45 -9.69
C SER A 211 8.92 -19.25 -9.41
N GLU A 212 8.40 -19.17 -8.18
CA GLU A 212 7.21 -19.88 -7.71
C GLU A 212 5.97 -18.98 -7.61
N ALA A 213 5.99 -17.79 -8.24
CA ALA A 213 4.98 -16.74 -8.05
C ALA A 213 3.53 -17.17 -8.33
N TYR A 214 3.34 -18.20 -9.16
CA TYR A 214 2.01 -18.69 -9.54
C TYR A 214 1.42 -19.74 -8.59
N ASN A 215 2.19 -20.19 -7.57
CA ASN A 215 1.75 -21.21 -6.63
C ASN A 215 2.22 -20.89 -5.21
N ILE A 216 1.30 -20.43 -4.37
CA ILE A 216 1.60 -20.04 -2.98
C ILE A 216 2.23 -21.21 -2.19
N ARG A 217 1.79 -22.44 -2.41
CA ARG A 217 2.35 -23.61 -1.72
C ARG A 217 3.83 -23.81 -2.09
N SER A 218 4.14 -23.78 -3.39
CA SER A 218 5.52 -23.89 -3.85
C SER A 218 6.38 -22.74 -3.33
N GLN A 219 5.85 -21.51 -3.28
CA GLN A 219 6.54 -20.37 -2.67
C GLN A 219 6.88 -20.63 -1.20
N LEU A 220 5.93 -21.11 -0.40
CA LEU A 220 6.14 -21.40 1.03
C LEU A 220 7.17 -22.51 1.24
N ASP A 221 7.13 -23.56 0.43
CA ASP A 221 8.12 -24.63 0.47
C ASP A 221 9.51 -24.11 0.07
N ALA A 222 9.60 -23.26 -0.95
CA ALA A 222 10.86 -22.63 -1.39
C ALA A 222 11.43 -21.67 -0.33
N ILE A 223 10.59 -20.84 0.29
CA ILE A 223 10.99 -19.98 1.43
C ILE A 223 11.48 -20.82 2.60
N THR A 224 10.79 -21.91 2.92
CA THR A 224 11.18 -22.82 4.00
C THR A 224 12.55 -23.45 3.73
N GLN A 225 12.80 -23.87 2.47
CA GLN A 225 14.10 -24.40 2.08
C GLN A 225 15.18 -23.33 2.09
N TRP A 226 14.88 -22.12 1.62
CA TRP A 226 15.79 -20.99 1.67
C TRP A 226 16.20 -20.68 3.12
N ARG A 227 15.26 -20.64 4.09
CA ARG A 227 15.55 -20.43 5.52
C ARG A 227 16.49 -21.48 6.08
N ARG A 228 16.45 -22.73 5.63
CA ARG A 228 17.38 -23.79 6.06
C ARG A 228 18.79 -23.56 5.53
N ILE A 229 18.91 -23.15 4.26
CA ILE A 229 20.21 -22.89 3.61
C ILE A 229 20.84 -21.61 4.18
N TRP A 230 20.05 -20.57 4.35
CA TRP A 230 20.47 -19.24 4.78
C TRP A 230 20.18 -18.98 6.27
N SER A 231 20.35 -19.99 7.14
CA SER A 231 19.91 -19.96 8.53
C SER A 231 20.52 -18.83 9.38
N GLN A 232 21.67 -18.27 8.98
CA GLN A 232 22.32 -17.13 9.64
C GLN A 232 21.97 -15.79 9.01
N HIS A 233 21.12 -15.78 7.98
CA HIS A 233 20.67 -14.54 7.34
C HIS A 233 19.61 -13.85 8.18
N SER A 234 19.68 -12.52 8.29
CA SER A 234 18.74 -11.75 9.11
C SER A 234 17.27 -12.01 8.73
N ALA A 235 16.96 -12.05 7.43
CA ALA A 235 15.62 -12.37 6.94
C ALA A 235 15.20 -13.83 7.18
N ALA A 236 16.11 -14.76 7.47
CA ALA A 236 15.72 -16.13 7.83
C ALA A 236 15.17 -16.19 9.26
N GLN A 237 15.60 -15.28 10.13
CA GLN A 237 15.08 -15.13 11.49
C GLN A 237 13.77 -14.37 11.50
N GLN A 238 13.67 -13.30 10.68
CA GLN A 238 12.49 -12.47 10.57
C GLN A 238 12.25 -12.09 9.09
N LEU A 239 11.32 -12.78 8.47
CA LEU A 239 10.92 -12.51 7.08
C LEU A 239 10.34 -11.10 6.91
N PRO A 240 10.40 -10.52 5.72
CA PRO A 240 9.56 -9.38 5.36
C PRO A 240 8.08 -9.68 5.60
N MET A 241 7.33 -8.68 6.05
CA MET A 241 5.92 -8.82 6.44
C MET A 241 5.04 -9.41 5.32
N LEU A 242 5.32 -9.09 4.05
CA LEU A 242 4.58 -9.67 2.92
C LEU A 242 4.76 -11.18 2.82
N LEU A 243 5.97 -11.68 3.08
CA LEU A 243 6.26 -13.12 3.05
C LEU A 243 5.70 -13.84 4.29
N GLU A 244 5.72 -13.21 5.46
CA GLU A 244 5.05 -13.75 6.67
C GLU A 244 3.53 -13.86 6.45
N LYS A 245 2.91 -12.89 5.78
CA LYS A 245 1.49 -12.94 5.45
C LYS A 245 1.12 -14.05 4.46
N LEU A 246 2.04 -14.54 3.63
CA LEU A 246 1.76 -15.65 2.72
C LEU A 246 1.36 -16.93 3.49
N GLU A 247 2.03 -17.23 4.60
CA GLU A 247 1.71 -18.39 5.43
C GLU A 247 0.31 -18.24 6.03
N GLN A 248 0.00 -17.08 6.62
CA GLN A 248 -1.33 -16.78 7.15
C GLN A 248 -2.42 -16.87 6.08
N THR A 249 -2.16 -16.31 4.90
CA THR A 249 -3.10 -16.37 3.76
C THR A 249 -3.34 -17.82 3.33
N TRP A 250 -2.29 -18.63 3.30
CA TRP A 250 -2.39 -20.04 2.97
C TRP A 250 -3.21 -20.84 4.00
N GLU A 251 -3.01 -20.57 5.29
CA GLU A 251 -3.78 -21.22 6.36
C GLU A 251 -5.27 -20.85 6.32
N GLN A 252 -5.58 -19.61 5.93
CA GLN A 252 -6.93 -19.06 5.82
C GLN A 252 -7.58 -19.33 4.44
N ARG A 253 -6.89 -20.02 3.52
CA ARG A 253 -7.44 -20.29 2.19
C ARG A 253 -8.76 -21.04 2.27
N PRO A 254 -9.70 -20.78 1.34
CA PRO A 254 -10.93 -21.54 1.27
C PRO A 254 -10.64 -23.03 1.05
N LYS A 255 -11.30 -23.88 1.83
CA LYS A 255 -11.24 -25.34 1.70
C LYS A 255 -12.40 -25.89 0.90
N HIS A 256 -13.48 -25.11 0.77
CA HIS A 256 -14.65 -25.44 -0.02
C HIS A 256 -15.16 -24.19 -0.75
N ILE A 257 -15.12 -24.22 -2.07
CA ILE A 257 -15.60 -23.12 -2.92
C ILE A 257 -16.92 -23.56 -3.59
N ALA A 258 -17.94 -22.72 -3.48
CA ALA A 258 -19.19 -22.88 -4.22
C ALA A 258 -19.21 -21.92 -5.42
N LEU A 259 -19.47 -22.46 -6.61
CA LEU A 259 -19.67 -21.67 -7.83
C LEU A 259 -21.18 -21.54 -8.07
N ILE A 260 -21.71 -20.30 -8.07
CA ILE A 260 -23.12 -20.02 -8.42
C ILE A 260 -23.12 -19.37 -9.81
N LEU A 261 -23.40 -20.18 -10.85
CA LEU A 261 -23.26 -19.78 -12.25
C LEU A 261 -24.50 -20.16 -13.07
N PRO A 262 -24.88 -19.35 -14.08
CA PRO A 262 -25.96 -19.68 -15.02
C PRO A 262 -25.45 -20.69 -16.07
N LEU A 263 -25.55 -21.97 -15.78
CA LEU A 263 -24.94 -23.03 -16.60
C LEU A 263 -25.62 -23.26 -17.95
N GLN A 264 -26.83 -22.73 -18.16
CA GLN A 264 -27.50 -22.77 -19.44
C GLN A 264 -26.98 -21.67 -20.40
N ASP A 265 -26.33 -20.63 -19.86
CA ASP A 265 -25.70 -19.57 -20.65
C ASP A 265 -24.27 -19.93 -21.06
N SER A 266 -23.86 -19.43 -22.24
CA SER A 266 -22.50 -19.62 -22.74
C SER A 266 -21.44 -19.00 -21.80
N ALA A 267 -21.74 -17.81 -21.25
CA ALA A 267 -20.83 -17.13 -20.31
C ALA A 267 -20.64 -17.91 -19.01
N GLY A 268 -21.73 -18.40 -18.40
CA GLY A 268 -21.64 -19.20 -17.18
C GLY A 268 -20.87 -20.51 -17.39
N ARG A 269 -21.06 -21.18 -18.54
CA ARG A 269 -20.27 -22.36 -18.91
C ARG A 269 -18.80 -22.05 -19.13
N ALA A 270 -18.49 -20.97 -19.86
CA ALA A 270 -17.11 -20.60 -20.11
C ALA A 270 -16.34 -20.28 -18.80
N ILE A 271 -17.00 -19.60 -17.85
CA ILE A 271 -16.43 -19.35 -16.51
C ILE A 271 -16.21 -20.68 -15.78
N GLN A 272 -17.19 -21.57 -15.77
CA GLN A 272 -17.06 -22.90 -15.15
C GLN A 272 -15.91 -23.70 -15.75
N GLU A 273 -15.80 -23.76 -17.09
CA GLU A 273 -14.75 -24.49 -17.81
C GLU A 273 -13.37 -23.92 -17.50
N GLY A 274 -13.22 -22.58 -17.53
CA GLY A 274 -11.99 -21.89 -17.17
C GLY A 274 -11.56 -22.18 -15.73
N PHE A 275 -12.51 -22.09 -14.79
CA PHE A 275 -12.27 -22.37 -13.37
C PHE A 275 -11.84 -23.83 -13.15
N LEU A 276 -12.56 -24.79 -13.75
CA LEU A 276 -12.23 -26.20 -13.61
C LEU A 276 -10.92 -26.56 -14.31
N SER A 277 -10.59 -25.92 -15.42
CA SER A 277 -9.28 -26.08 -16.06
C SER A 277 -8.13 -25.68 -15.14
N ALA A 278 -8.24 -24.51 -14.48
CA ALA A 278 -7.25 -24.06 -13.49
C ALA A 278 -7.23 -24.99 -12.26
N TYR A 279 -8.39 -25.47 -11.82
CA TYR A 279 -8.51 -26.41 -10.70
C TYR A 279 -7.78 -27.74 -10.98
N TYR A 280 -7.99 -28.33 -12.17
CA TYR A 280 -7.30 -29.58 -12.54
C TYR A 280 -5.81 -29.37 -12.73
N ALA A 281 -5.37 -28.23 -13.27
CA ALA A 281 -3.95 -27.90 -13.35
C ALA A 281 -3.32 -27.78 -11.93
N ALA A 282 -4.05 -27.20 -10.97
CA ALA A 282 -3.62 -27.17 -9.57
C ALA A 282 -3.55 -28.55 -8.92
N LEU A 283 -4.51 -29.45 -9.24
CA LEU A 283 -4.54 -30.84 -8.77
C LEU A 283 -3.33 -31.66 -9.27
N ASP A 284 -2.82 -31.39 -10.47
CA ASP A 284 -1.62 -32.04 -11.00
C ASP A 284 -0.37 -31.67 -10.20
N VAL A 285 -0.35 -30.46 -9.62
CA VAL A 285 0.77 -29.98 -8.78
C VAL A 285 0.61 -30.44 -7.32
N SER A 286 -0.60 -30.37 -6.76
CA SER A 286 -0.85 -30.70 -5.35
C SER A 286 -2.25 -31.24 -5.12
N ARG A 287 -2.37 -32.19 -4.17
CA ARG A 287 -3.68 -32.67 -3.69
C ARG A 287 -4.34 -31.70 -2.70
N ASP A 288 -3.64 -30.65 -2.29
CA ASP A 288 -4.13 -29.66 -1.33
C ASP A 288 -4.89 -28.53 -2.05
N VAL A 289 -5.99 -28.91 -2.71
CA VAL A 289 -6.91 -28.01 -3.42
C VAL A 289 -8.27 -27.98 -2.72
N PRO A 290 -9.05 -26.89 -2.84
CA PRO A 290 -10.38 -26.80 -2.22
C PRO A 290 -11.36 -27.80 -2.86
N LYS A 291 -12.36 -28.22 -2.09
CA LYS A 291 -13.54 -28.89 -2.64
C LYS A 291 -14.31 -27.89 -3.49
N ILE A 292 -14.83 -28.32 -4.66
CA ILE A 292 -15.67 -27.48 -5.51
C ILE A 292 -17.10 -28.01 -5.53
N SER A 293 -18.07 -27.13 -5.32
CA SER A 293 -19.49 -27.41 -5.54
C SER A 293 -20.06 -26.41 -6.53
N VAL A 294 -20.90 -26.85 -7.45
CA VAL A 294 -21.46 -26.01 -8.50
C VAL A 294 -22.97 -25.96 -8.35
N PHE A 295 -23.55 -24.76 -8.42
CA PHE A 295 -24.96 -24.46 -8.29
C PHE A 295 -25.44 -23.71 -9.54
N ASP A 296 -26.44 -24.23 -10.23
CA ASP A 296 -27.00 -23.65 -11.45
C ASP A 296 -28.00 -22.53 -11.13
N SER A 297 -27.63 -21.29 -11.46
CA SER A 297 -28.49 -20.11 -11.29
C SER A 297 -29.27 -19.70 -12.53
N SER A 298 -29.28 -20.50 -13.62
CA SER A 298 -29.87 -20.13 -14.91
C SER A 298 -31.34 -19.71 -14.83
N ASN A 299 -32.12 -20.36 -13.99
CA ASN A 299 -33.57 -20.13 -13.89
C ASN A 299 -33.98 -19.47 -12.56
N GLN A 300 -33.01 -18.84 -11.86
CA GLN A 300 -33.29 -18.21 -10.58
C GLN A 300 -33.72 -16.74 -10.78
N THR A 301 -34.86 -16.39 -10.22
CA THR A 301 -35.34 -15.00 -10.11
C THR A 301 -34.94 -14.39 -8.77
N THR A 302 -34.60 -15.23 -7.79
CA THR A 302 -34.08 -14.82 -6.47
C THR A 302 -32.85 -15.63 -6.10
N ILE A 303 -31.88 -14.93 -5.50
CA ILE A 303 -30.59 -15.51 -5.12
C ILE A 303 -30.69 -16.38 -3.85
N TYR A 304 -31.61 -16.06 -2.94
CA TYR A 304 -31.62 -16.60 -1.58
C TYR A 304 -31.65 -18.14 -1.48
N PRO A 305 -32.54 -18.87 -2.17
CA PRO A 305 -32.57 -20.32 -2.01
C PRO A 305 -31.28 -21.01 -2.49
N ILE A 306 -30.67 -20.53 -3.57
CA ILE A 306 -29.46 -21.14 -4.11
C ILE A 306 -28.21 -20.69 -3.30
N TYR A 307 -28.23 -19.49 -2.77
CA TYR A 307 -27.19 -18.98 -1.88
C TYR A 307 -27.20 -19.74 -0.55
N ASP A 308 -28.38 -19.90 0.06
CA ASP A 308 -28.53 -20.67 1.31
C ASP A 308 -28.10 -22.11 1.12
N ALA A 309 -28.41 -22.73 -0.04
CA ALA A 309 -27.93 -24.07 -0.36
C ALA A 309 -26.41 -24.15 -0.48
N ALA A 310 -25.75 -23.14 -1.05
CA ALA A 310 -24.31 -23.06 -1.13
C ALA A 310 -23.68 -22.91 0.26
N VAL A 311 -24.22 -22.05 1.11
CA VAL A 311 -23.82 -21.89 2.52
C VAL A 311 -24.03 -23.19 3.31
N ALA A 312 -25.19 -23.81 3.19
CA ALA A 312 -25.51 -25.07 3.86
C ALA A 312 -24.61 -26.25 3.41
N SER A 313 -24.02 -26.18 2.21
CA SER A 313 -23.05 -27.17 1.75
C SER A 313 -21.70 -27.09 2.48
N GLY A 314 -21.50 -26.04 3.31
CA GLY A 314 -20.27 -25.77 4.04
C GLY A 314 -19.22 -25.03 3.20
N ALA A 315 -19.64 -24.20 2.23
CA ALA A 315 -18.72 -23.37 1.45
C ALA A 315 -18.07 -22.30 2.32
N ASP A 316 -16.76 -22.14 2.17
CA ASP A 316 -15.94 -21.08 2.82
C ASP A 316 -15.83 -19.83 1.94
N LEU A 317 -16.07 -20.00 0.64
CA LEU A 317 -16.07 -18.95 -0.37
C LEU A 317 -17.15 -19.24 -1.41
N ILE A 318 -17.90 -18.22 -1.80
CA ILE A 318 -18.85 -18.29 -2.91
C ILE A 318 -18.32 -17.44 -4.06
N ILE A 319 -18.33 -17.99 -5.29
CA ILE A 319 -17.98 -17.28 -6.52
C ILE A 319 -19.23 -17.23 -7.40
N GLY A 320 -19.66 -16.04 -7.77
CA GLY A 320 -20.97 -15.76 -8.36
C GLY A 320 -21.87 -15.01 -7.36
N PRO A 321 -23.07 -14.63 -7.78
CA PRO A 321 -23.67 -14.87 -9.09
C PRO A 321 -23.08 -14.01 -10.21
N LEU A 322 -23.42 -14.39 -11.46
CA LEU A 322 -23.06 -13.62 -12.66
C LEU A 322 -24.12 -12.60 -13.05
N TYR A 323 -25.42 -12.93 -12.85
CA TYR A 323 -26.50 -12.04 -13.23
C TYR A 323 -26.63 -10.85 -12.29
N LYS A 324 -26.57 -9.65 -12.86
CA LYS A 324 -26.63 -8.38 -12.14
C LYS A 324 -27.83 -8.29 -11.19
N GLN A 325 -28.99 -8.74 -11.61
CA GLN A 325 -30.21 -8.75 -10.78
C GLN A 325 -30.06 -9.60 -9.50
N LEU A 326 -29.26 -10.67 -9.53
CA LEU A 326 -28.98 -11.49 -8.37
C LEU A 326 -27.91 -10.85 -7.48
N VAL A 327 -26.94 -10.14 -8.06
CA VAL A 327 -25.94 -9.34 -7.33
C VAL A 327 -26.63 -8.21 -6.55
N ASN A 328 -27.57 -7.49 -7.17
CA ASN A 328 -28.38 -6.46 -6.52
C ASN A 328 -29.06 -6.95 -5.25
N GLN A 329 -29.57 -8.19 -5.27
CA GLN A 329 -30.22 -8.77 -4.09
C GLN A 329 -29.23 -9.08 -2.95
N LEU A 330 -28.00 -9.52 -3.26
CA LEU A 330 -26.96 -9.72 -2.25
C LEU A 330 -26.48 -8.40 -1.65
N GLN A 331 -26.39 -7.36 -2.47
CA GLN A 331 -25.97 -6.03 -2.00
C GLN A 331 -26.95 -5.40 -1.00
N GLN A 332 -28.23 -5.76 -1.05
CA GLN A 332 -29.25 -5.26 -0.12
C GLN A 332 -29.15 -5.86 1.29
N LEU A 333 -28.31 -6.89 1.48
CA LEU A 333 -28.09 -7.49 2.79
C LEU A 333 -26.96 -6.73 3.51
N ASP A 334 -27.12 -6.47 4.81
CA ASP A 334 -26.10 -5.80 5.63
C ASP A 334 -24.78 -6.58 5.65
N ALA A 335 -24.86 -7.91 5.73
CA ALA A 335 -23.70 -8.80 5.74
C ALA A 335 -24.05 -10.17 5.14
N LEU A 336 -23.08 -10.75 4.45
CA LEU A 336 -23.17 -12.13 3.97
C LEU A 336 -22.48 -13.09 4.97
N PRO A 337 -23.04 -14.28 5.22
CA PRO A 337 -22.47 -15.26 6.16
C PRO A 337 -21.13 -15.83 5.66
N VAL A 338 -20.87 -15.80 4.36
CA VAL A 338 -19.67 -16.33 3.71
C VAL A 338 -19.09 -15.28 2.76
N PRO A 339 -17.76 -15.09 2.72
CA PRO A 339 -17.13 -14.26 1.71
C PRO A 339 -17.62 -14.64 0.32
N THR A 340 -18.09 -13.65 -0.43
CA THR A 340 -18.71 -13.84 -1.74
C THR A 340 -18.08 -12.91 -2.77
N LEU A 341 -17.57 -13.49 -3.86
CA LEU A 341 -17.08 -12.79 -5.04
C LEU A 341 -18.17 -12.81 -6.10
N ALA A 342 -19.00 -11.78 -6.17
CA ALA A 342 -19.95 -11.61 -7.25
C ALA A 342 -19.21 -11.31 -8.57
N LEU A 343 -19.65 -11.92 -9.67
CA LEU A 343 -19.02 -11.79 -10.99
C LEU A 343 -19.67 -10.69 -11.85
N ASN A 344 -20.27 -9.72 -11.18
CA ASN A 344 -20.83 -8.52 -11.81
C ASN A 344 -20.94 -7.41 -10.76
N TYR A 345 -21.19 -6.19 -11.23
CA TYR A 345 -21.50 -5.04 -10.38
C TYR A 345 -23.00 -4.87 -10.19
N ALA A 346 -23.41 -4.45 -9.01
CA ALA A 346 -24.77 -4.00 -8.76
C ALA A 346 -25.06 -2.64 -9.40
N ASP A 347 -26.35 -2.23 -9.43
CA ASP A 347 -26.76 -0.96 -10.06
C ASP A 347 -26.39 0.28 -9.21
N GLU A 348 -26.35 0.14 -7.87
CA GLU A 348 -26.06 1.23 -6.95
C GLU A 348 -24.77 0.92 -6.17
N ASN A 349 -23.84 1.86 -6.17
CA ASN A 349 -22.53 1.72 -5.52
C ASN A 349 -22.50 2.17 -4.05
N ASP A 350 -23.61 2.68 -3.49
CA ASP A 350 -23.62 3.37 -2.20
C ASP A 350 -23.75 2.45 -0.96
N SER A 351 -24.13 1.19 -1.12
CA SER A 351 -24.20 0.22 -0.03
C SER A 351 -23.28 -0.98 -0.29
N SER A 352 -22.28 -1.17 0.55
CA SER A 352 -21.44 -2.38 0.50
C SER A 352 -21.91 -3.35 1.58
N SER A 353 -22.49 -4.48 1.18
CA SER A 353 -22.69 -5.60 2.10
C SER A 353 -21.35 -6.12 2.61
N THR A 354 -21.24 -6.34 3.92
CA THR A 354 -20.04 -6.96 4.48
C THR A 354 -19.87 -8.37 3.90
N ASN A 355 -18.64 -8.75 3.55
CA ASN A 355 -18.27 -9.99 2.87
C ASN A 355 -18.71 -10.09 1.40
N LEU A 356 -19.21 -9.04 0.76
CA LEU A 356 -19.46 -8.99 -0.66
C LEU A 356 -18.34 -8.23 -1.39
N THR A 357 -17.65 -8.90 -2.28
CA THR A 357 -16.72 -8.30 -3.23
C THR A 357 -17.33 -8.41 -4.63
N GLN A 358 -17.38 -7.33 -5.35
CA GLN A 358 -17.91 -7.30 -6.71
C GLN A 358 -16.74 -7.22 -7.70
N PHE A 359 -16.75 -8.08 -8.70
CA PHE A 359 -15.79 -8.11 -9.79
C PHE A 359 -16.55 -8.39 -11.09
N GLY A 360 -16.59 -7.40 -11.96
CA GLY A 360 -17.23 -7.50 -13.26
C GLY A 360 -16.25 -7.17 -14.38
N LEU A 361 -16.41 -7.79 -15.52
CA LEU A 361 -15.80 -7.36 -16.76
C LEU A 361 -16.71 -6.28 -17.36
N ALA A 362 -16.69 -5.09 -16.77
CA ALA A 362 -17.41 -3.95 -17.31
C ALA A 362 -16.58 -3.30 -18.42
N PRO A 363 -17.06 -3.27 -19.67
CA PRO A 363 -16.33 -2.60 -20.75
C PRO A 363 -16.06 -1.12 -20.44
N GLU A 364 -16.85 -0.51 -19.56
CA GLU A 364 -16.63 0.86 -19.07
C GLU A 364 -15.32 1.02 -18.32
N ASP A 365 -14.90 0.02 -17.54
CA ASP A 365 -13.62 0.02 -16.81
C ASP A 365 -12.43 -0.04 -17.78
N GLU A 366 -12.56 -0.82 -18.87
CA GLU A 366 -11.56 -0.88 -19.94
C GLU A 366 -11.47 0.46 -20.69
N ILE A 367 -12.61 1.12 -20.90
CA ILE A 367 -12.67 2.45 -21.48
C ILE A 367 -11.96 3.47 -20.59
N GLU A 368 -12.19 3.45 -19.29
CA GLU A 368 -11.55 4.37 -18.36
C GLU A 368 -10.04 4.18 -18.36
N GLN A 369 -9.55 2.93 -18.36
CA GLN A 369 -8.13 2.62 -18.47
C GLN A 369 -7.54 3.11 -19.81
N ALA A 370 -8.25 2.93 -20.92
CA ALA A 370 -7.81 3.40 -22.23
C ALA A 370 -7.74 4.95 -22.27
N VAL A 371 -8.71 5.63 -21.67
CA VAL A 371 -8.72 7.08 -21.50
C VAL A 371 -7.53 7.55 -20.68
N ASP A 372 -7.23 6.88 -19.54
CA ASP A 372 -6.10 7.21 -18.69
C ASP A 372 -4.76 7.06 -19.41
N LEU A 373 -4.57 5.96 -20.12
CA LEU A 373 -3.35 5.72 -20.91
C LEU A 373 -3.16 6.79 -22.01
N ALA A 374 -4.24 7.11 -22.74
CA ALA A 374 -4.19 8.15 -23.76
C ALA A 374 -3.89 9.54 -23.18
N TRP A 375 -4.48 9.84 -22.02
CA TRP A 375 -4.24 11.10 -21.32
C TRP A 375 -2.80 11.24 -20.81
N GLN A 376 -2.24 10.17 -20.20
CA GLN A 376 -0.84 10.10 -19.75
C GLN A 376 0.13 10.19 -20.92
N ALA A 377 -0.22 9.63 -22.08
CA ALA A 377 0.56 9.77 -23.32
C ALA A 377 0.51 11.19 -23.93
N GLY A 378 -0.23 12.12 -23.33
CA GLY A 378 -0.31 13.51 -23.77
C GLY A 378 -1.39 13.81 -24.83
N HIS A 379 -2.24 12.84 -25.17
CA HIS A 379 -3.36 13.09 -26.10
C HIS A 379 -4.43 13.97 -25.45
N ARG A 380 -5.01 14.90 -26.22
CA ARG A 380 -6.06 15.83 -25.77
C ARG A 380 -7.25 15.86 -26.71
N ASN A 381 -7.11 15.29 -27.90
CA ASN A 381 -8.18 15.16 -28.90
C ASN A 381 -8.40 13.67 -29.18
N ALA A 382 -9.65 13.26 -29.23
CA ALA A 382 -10.06 11.90 -29.54
C ALA A 382 -11.21 11.88 -30.56
N ALA A 383 -11.30 10.82 -31.34
CA ALA A 383 -12.44 10.50 -32.17
C ALA A 383 -12.98 9.12 -31.74
N ILE A 384 -14.31 8.98 -31.78
CA ILE A 384 -14.97 7.71 -31.42
C ILE A 384 -15.67 7.17 -32.69
N ILE A 385 -15.40 5.89 -32.97
CA ILE A 385 -16.07 5.15 -34.05
C ILE A 385 -16.60 3.85 -33.45
N THR A 386 -17.89 3.58 -33.51
CA THR A 386 -18.53 2.41 -32.92
C THR A 386 -19.53 1.76 -33.86
N PRO A 387 -19.80 0.45 -33.72
CA PRO A 387 -20.93 -0.20 -34.34
C PRO A 387 -22.28 0.44 -33.91
N GLN A 388 -23.27 0.40 -34.77
CA GLN A 388 -24.60 0.92 -34.47
C GLN A 388 -25.40 -0.11 -33.65
N SER A 389 -25.25 -0.08 -32.32
CA SER A 389 -26.06 -0.87 -31.38
C SER A 389 -26.23 -0.12 -30.05
N SER A 390 -27.22 -0.51 -29.26
CA SER A 390 -27.49 0.09 -27.93
C SER A 390 -26.31 -0.06 -26.99
N ASP A 391 -25.62 -1.23 -27.00
CA ASP A 391 -24.49 -1.51 -26.12
C ASP A 391 -23.30 -0.61 -26.44
N TYR A 392 -22.98 -0.45 -27.73
CA TYR A 392 -21.90 0.44 -28.14
C TYR A 392 -22.23 1.93 -27.94
N GLN A 393 -23.50 2.33 -28.00
CA GLN A 393 -23.92 3.71 -27.67
C GLN A 393 -23.60 4.01 -26.17
N ARG A 394 -23.83 3.05 -25.26
CA ARG A 394 -23.51 3.21 -23.84
C ARG A 394 -22.00 3.37 -23.66
N LEU A 395 -21.19 2.53 -24.33
CA LEU A 395 -19.73 2.61 -24.27
C LEU A 395 -19.19 3.91 -24.88
N GLN A 396 -19.79 4.38 -25.97
CA GLN A 396 -19.46 5.66 -26.59
C GLN A 396 -19.71 6.83 -25.61
N GLN A 397 -20.83 6.77 -24.89
CA GLN A 397 -21.15 7.79 -23.89
C GLN A 397 -20.16 7.71 -22.69
N ALA A 398 -19.85 6.52 -22.19
CA ALA A 398 -18.88 6.33 -21.11
C ALA A 398 -17.50 6.90 -21.48
N PHE A 399 -17.02 6.67 -22.70
CA PHE A 399 -15.78 7.27 -23.20
C PHE A 399 -15.88 8.79 -23.27
N ALA A 400 -16.98 9.32 -23.81
CA ALA A 400 -17.19 10.76 -23.96
C ALA A 400 -17.15 11.46 -22.58
N ASP A 401 -17.87 10.91 -21.60
CA ASP A 401 -17.94 11.47 -20.26
C ASP A 401 -16.58 11.39 -19.55
N SER A 402 -15.90 10.26 -19.64
CA SER A 402 -14.56 10.06 -19.05
C SER A 402 -13.52 10.98 -19.70
N TRP A 403 -13.54 11.15 -21.01
CA TRP A 403 -12.65 12.06 -21.75
C TRP A 403 -12.90 13.53 -21.40
N ALA A 404 -14.18 13.94 -21.36
CA ALA A 404 -14.59 15.30 -21.03
C ALA A 404 -14.25 15.67 -19.57
N SER A 405 -14.40 14.74 -18.64
CA SER A 405 -14.07 14.98 -17.21
C SER A 405 -12.59 15.34 -16.99
N ARG A 406 -11.71 14.87 -17.87
CA ARG A 406 -10.27 15.20 -17.87
C ARG A 406 -9.95 16.47 -18.68
N GLY A 407 -10.96 17.10 -19.31
CA GLY A 407 -10.78 18.28 -20.16
C GLY A 407 -10.38 17.95 -21.61
N GLY A 408 -10.59 16.70 -22.03
CA GLY A 408 -10.33 16.26 -23.41
C GLY A 408 -11.38 16.75 -24.39
N ASN A 409 -10.99 16.90 -25.66
CA ASN A 409 -11.86 17.33 -26.73
C ASN A 409 -12.19 16.16 -27.68
N LEU A 410 -13.48 15.92 -27.94
CA LEU A 410 -13.92 14.96 -28.96
C LEU A 410 -14.06 15.68 -30.30
N VAL A 411 -13.24 15.30 -31.27
CA VAL A 411 -13.23 15.91 -32.60
C VAL A 411 -14.25 15.28 -33.55
N SER A 412 -14.65 14.03 -33.31
CA SER A 412 -15.64 13.32 -34.10
C SER A 412 -16.28 12.17 -33.31
N GLN A 413 -17.54 11.90 -33.58
CA GLN A 413 -18.25 10.69 -33.13
C GLN A 413 -19.02 10.13 -34.34
N SER A 414 -18.71 8.90 -34.71
CA SER A 414 -19.32 8.23 -35.86
C SER A 414 -19.75 6.82 -35.52
N THR A 415 -20.82 6.36 -36.17
CA THR A 415 -21.28 4.98 -36.05
C THR A 415 -21.33 4.34 -37.44
N PHE A 416 -21.03 3.05 -37.52
CA PHE A 416 -21.14 2.29 -38.76
C PHE A 416 -22.17 1.16 -38.62
N SER A 417 -22.86 0.86 -39.74
CA SER A 417 -23.88 -0.19 -39.80
C SER A 417 -23.42 -1.28 -40.81
N GLY A 418 -23.24 -2.53 -40.33
CA GLY A 418 -22.97 -3.68 -41.18
C GLY A 418 -21.51 -4.12 -41.27
N ASP A 419 -21.31 -5.36 -41.71
CA ASP A 419 -20.01 -6.07 -41.63
C ASP A 419 -18.93 -5.54 -42.61
N ASN A 420 -19.21 -4.61 -43.52
CA ASN A 420 -18.29 -4.19 -44.56
C ASN A 420 -18.31 -2.68 -44.91
N ASP A 421 -18.95 -1.83 -44.13
CA ASP A 421 -19.13 -0.41 -44.48
C ASP A 421 -18.17 0.52 -43.71
N TYR A 422 -16.89 0.18 -43.76
CA TYR A 422 -15.84 0.99 -43.14
C TYR A 422 -15.39 2.18 -44.02
N ALA A 423 -15.87 2.26 -45.25
CA ALA A 423 -15.41 3.26 -46.21
C ALA A 423 -16.11 4.63 -46.06
N ASP A 424 -17.27 4.69 -45.36
CA ASP A 424 -18.09 5.89 -45.20
C ASP A 424 -17.99 6.51 -43.78
N VAL A 425 -17.06 6.03 -42.93
CA VAL A 425 -16.80 6.54 -41.57
C VAL A 425 -15.56 7.48 -41.55
#